data_d042f13a7cab604596fc0e7362e76919
#
_entry.id   d042f13a7cab604596fc0e7362e76919
#
_cell.length_a   1.000
_cell.length_b   1.000
_cell.length_c   1.000
_cell.angle_alpha   90.00
_cell.angle_beta   90.00
_cell.angle_gamma   90.00
#
_symmetry.space_group_name_H-M   'P 1'
#
loop_
_entity.id
_entity.type
_entity.pdbx_description
1 polymer ?
#
loop_
_entity_poly.entity_id
_entity_poly.type
_entity_poly.pdbx_seq_one_letter_code
_entity_poly.pdbx_strand_id
1 'polypeptide(L)'
;MLFRSLELVPYRTPSDIAAAAGADEWDIANIGAEPQRAAVIDFTAAYSEIEATYLVPPDSPIQDVSEVDVSGNTISVAAGSAYGLWLENNVQHADLRAIKGNAFEQFVEGSMDALAGLRSGLVRDVERLPGSRILPGQFTAVQQAVGVNKGNPEAHAWLSAFVEEIKASGFVAGLIERHGVTGQLSVAPAAAR
;
A
#
# COMPACT_ATOMS: atom_id res chain seq x y z
N MET A 1 28.90 -20.02 12.07
CA MET A 1 27.83 -19.13 11.60
C MET A 1 27.37 -18.32 12.81
N LEU A 2 27.62 -17.03 12.85
CA LEU A 2 27.14 -16.17 13.94
C LEU A 2 25.67 -15.88 13.67
N PHE A 3 24.76 -16.50 14.43
CA PHE A 3 23.37 -16.10 14.45
C PHE A 3 23.29 -14.68 15.00
N ARG A 4 22.96 -13.73 14.13
CA ARG A 4 22.59 -12.39 14.58
C ARG A 4 21.11 -12.44 14.93
N SER A 5 20.73 -11.84 16.04
CA SER A 5 19.33 -11.66 16.41
C SER A 5 18.67 -10.71 15.41
N LEU A 6 17.42 -11.00 15.03
CA LEU A 6 16.56 -10.07 14.32
C LEU A 6 15.81 -9.24 15.36
N GLU A 7 15.88 -7.92 15.24
CA GLU A 7 15.05 -6.99 16.01
C GLU A 7 13.99 -6.41 15.10
N LEU A 8 12.73 -6.42 15.56
CA LEU A 8 11.61 -5.82 14.84
C LEU A 8 11.33 -4.44 15.43
N VAL A 9 11.46 -3.41 14.60
CA VAL A 9 11.19 -2.01 14.96
C VAL A 9 9.84 -1.60 14.35
N PRO A 10 8.75 -1.54 15.14
CA PRO A 10 7.44 -1.18 14.63
C PRO A 10 7.28 0.34 14.50
N TYR A 11 6.73 0.78 13.38
CA TYR A 11 6.32 2.16 13.11
C TYR A 11 4.80 2.26 12.97
N ARG A 12 4.25 3.43 13.29
CA ARG A 12 2.79 3.65 13.23
C ARG A 12 2.29 3.80 11.79
N THR A 13 3.08 4.42 10.94
CA THR A 13 2.74 4.68 9.55
C THR A 13 3.93 4.40 8.62
N PRO A 14 3.68 4.09 7.33
CA PRO A 14 4.75 3.99 6.34
C PRO A 14 5.56 5.29 6.18
N SER A 15 4.94 6.45 6.41
CA SER A 15 5.64 7.74 6.38
C SER A 15 6.67 7.86 7.49
N ASP A 16 6.41 7.30 8.69
CA ASP A 16 7.36 7.31 9.79
C ASP A 16 8.60 6.47 9.47
N ILE A 17 8.42 5.32 8.78
CA ILE A 17 9.55 4.49 8.29
C ILE A 17 10.42 5.29 7.32
N ALA A 18 9.79 5.97 6.36
CA ALA A 18 10.52 6.77 5.38
C ALA A 18 11.22 7.98 6.03
N ALA A 19 10.61 8.61 7.03
CA ALA A 19 11.21 9.72 7.77
C ALA A 19 12.43 9.29 8.61
N ALA A 20 12.45 8.04 9.08
CA ALA A 20 13.57 7.45 9.84
C ALA A 20 14.72 6.94 8.94
N ALA A 21 14.57 7.02 7.60
CA ALA A 21 15.63 6.61 6.68
C ALA A 21 16.90 7.43 6.90
N GLY A 22 18.04 6.76 7.07
CA GLY A 22 19.34 7.38 7.33
C GLY A 22 19.57 7.81 8.78
N ALA A 23 18.66 7.52 9.71
CA ALA A 23 18.80 7.81 11.14
C ALA A 23 19.33 6.62 11.97
N ASP A 24 19.79 5.55 11.31
CA ASP A 24 20.27 4.29 11.93
C ASP A 24 19.23 3.61 12.83
N GLU A 25 17.94 3.86 12.58
CA GLU A 25 16.84 3.23 13.33
C GLU A 25 16.46 1.85 12.80
N TRP A 26 16.78 1.56 11.53
CA TRP A 26 16.51 0.28 10.87
C TRP A 26 17.54 -0.01 9.76
N ASP A 27 17.85 -1.28 9.54
CA ASP A 27 18.74 -1.74 8.47
C ASP A 27 17.98 -2.02 7.16
N ILE A 28 16.81 -2.70 7.30
CA ILE A 28 15.89 -3.03 6.18
C ILE A 28 14.47 -2.71 6.58
N ALA A 29 13.65 -2.31 5.62
CA ALA A 29 12.25 -1.99 5.85
C ALA A 29 11.33 -2.71 4.85
N ASN A 30 10.20 -3.23 5.35
CA ASN A 30 9.09 -3.70 4.50
C ASN A 30 8.08 -2.58 4.35
N ILE A 31 7.99 -2.01 3.16
CA ILE A 31 7.19 -0.80 2.89
C ILE A 31 6.78 -0.74 1.42
N GLY A 32 5.66 -0.10 1.12
CA GLY A 32 5.26 0.18 -0.26
C GLY A 32 6.30 1.07 -0.97
N ALA A 33 6.78 0.60 -2.13
CA ALA A 33 7.75 1.32 -2.95
C ALA A 33 7.03 2.42 -3.75
N GLU A 34 7.26 3.67 -3.36
CA GLU A 34 6.71 4.85 -4.01
C GLU A 34 7.83 5.79 -4.46
N PRO A 35 7.66 6.50 -5.58
CA PRO A 35 8.68 7.43 -6.10
C PRO A 35 9.15 8.44 -5.06
N GLN A 36 8.25 8.99 -4.25
CA GLN A 36 8.58 9.96 -3.21
C GLN A 36 9.50 9.35 -2.13
N ARG A 37 9.29 8.06 -1.80
CA ARG A 37 10.13 7.34 -0.83
C ARG A 37 11.45 6.91 -1.42
N ALA A 38 11.50 6.67 -2.74
CA ALA A 38 12.73 6.34 -3.45
C ALA A 38 13.78 7.47 -3.43
N ALA A 39 13.39 8.68 -3.02
CA ALA A 39 14.34 9.76 -2.76
C ALA A 39 15.30 9.44 -1.60
N VAL A 40 14.86 8.66 -0.60
CA VAL A 40 15.62 8.37 0.64
C VAL A 40 15.87 6.88 0.89
N ILE A 41 15.17 5.98 0.18
CA ILE A 41 15.24 4.52 0.32
C ILE A 41 15.60 3.91 -1.04
N ASP A 42 16.53 2.95 -1.07
CA ASP A 42 16.78 2.10 -2.23
C ASP A 42 15.91 0.84 -2.12
N PHE A 43 15.01 0.62 -3.08
CA PHE A 43 14.05 -0.47 -3.08
C PHE A 43 14.50 -1.65 -3.94
N THR A 44 14.27 -2.87 -3.47
CA THR A 44 14.24 -4.06 -4.33
C THR A 44 13.04 -3.99 -5.27
N ALA A 45 12.92 -4.92 -6.21
CA ALA A 45 11.62 -5.20 -6.83
C ALA A 45 10.61 -5.62 -5.74
N ALA A 46 9.33 -5.41 -6.01
CA ALA A 46 8.28 -5.83 -5.10
C ALA A 46 8.25 -7.36 -4.95
N TYR A 47 7.99 -7.83 -3.75
CA TYR A 47 7.72 -9.25 -3.50
C TYR A 47 6.23 -9.57 -3.53
N SER A 48 5.37 -8.59 -3.26
CA SER A 48 3.92 -8.73 -3.29
C SER A 48 3.24 -7.44 -3.71
N GLU A 49 2.02 -7.57 -4.23
CA GLU A 49 1.15 -6.46 -4.62
C GLU A 49 -0.13 -6.49 -3.79
N ILE A 50 -0.63 -5.32 -3.44
CA ILE A 50 -1.90 -5.14 -2.75
C ILE A 50 -2.76 -4.21 -3.58
N GLU A 51 -3.92 -4.69 -4.04
CA GLU A 51 -4.87 -3.87 -4.78
C GLU A 51 -5.36 -2.69 -3.94
N ALA A 52 -5.35 -1.51 -4.54
CA ALA A 52 -5.98 -0.32 -4.00
C ALA A 52 -7.23 0.02 -4.83
N THR A 53 -8.34 0.20 -4.15
CA THR A 53 -9.65 0.45 -4.75
C THR A 53 -10.47 1.40 -3.86
N TYR A 54 -11.76 1.52 -4.11
CA TYR A 54 -12.64 2.39 -3.34
C TYR A 54 -13.76 1.60 -2.65
N LEU A 55 -14.13 2.06 -1.48
CA LEU A 55 -15.38 1.77 -0.81
C LEU A 55 -16.33 2.95 -1.07
N VAL A 56 -17.56 2.66 -1.45
CA VAL A 56 -18.61 3.68 -1.60
C VAL A 56 -19.73 3.45 -0.58
N PRO A 57 -20.41 4.54 -0.14
CA PRO A 57 -21.46 4.43 0.87
C PRO A 57 -22.67 3.65 0.35
N PRO A 58 -23.62 3.26 1.25
CA PRO A 58 -24.90 2.72 0.84
C PRO A 58 -25.59 3.62 -0.20
N ASP A 59 -26.26 2.98 -1.15
CA ASP A 59 -27.04 3.66 -2.21
C ASP A 59 -26.23 4.58 -3.15
N SER A 60 -24.89 4.53 -3.09
CA SER A 60 -24.03 5.28 -4.01
C SER A 60 -24.34 4.91 -5.47
N PRO A 61 -24.48 5.90 -6.38
CA PRO A 61 -24.65 5.64 -7.81
C PRO A 61 -23.38 5.12 -8.49
N ILE A 62 -22.20 5.34 -7.89
CA ILE A 62 -20.89 4.95 -8.44
C ILE A 62 -20.78 3.42 -8.48
N GLN A 63 -20.55 2.83 -9.65
CA GLN A 63 -20.51 1.38 -9.85
C GLN A 63 -19.10 0.86 -10.19
N ASP A 64 -18.23 1.74 -10.71
CA ASP A 64 -16.91 1.38 -11.20
C ASP A 64 -15.85 2.38 -10.73
N VAL A 65 -14.59 1.94 -10.63
CA VAL A 65 -13.47 2.80 -10.19
C VAL A 65 -13.25 4.00 -11.11
N SER A 66 -13.59 3.89 -12.39
CA SER A 66 -13.47 4.98 -13.36
C SER A 66 -14.49 6.10 -13.15
N GLU A 67 -15.56 5.86 -12.39
CA GLU A 67 -16.60 6.84 -12.09
C GLU A 67 -16.29 7.69 -10.85
N VAL A 68 -15.20 7.38 -10.14
CA VAL A 68 -14.87 8.06 -8.88
C VAL A 68 -14.21 9.42 -9.13
N ASP A 69 -13.25 9.51 -10.06
CA ASP A 69 -12.57 10.77 -10.38
C ASP A 69 -13.41 11.67 -11.30
N VAL A 70 -14.53 12.15 -10.77
CA VAL A 70 -15.47 13.03 -11.47
C VAL A 70 -15.67 14.30 -10.65
N SER A 71 -15.83 15.43 -11.35
CA SER A 71 -16.08 16.73 -10.71
C SER A 71 -17.34 16.70 -9.84
N GLY A 72 -17.19 17.10 -8.61
CA GLY A 72 -18.23 17.08 -7.59
C GLY A 72 -18.15 15.91 -6.61
N ASN A 73 -17.42 14.85 -6.95
CA ASN A 73 -17.14 13.76 -6.01
C ASN A 73 -16.04 14.16 -5.01
N THR A 74 -16.14 13.62 -3.81
CA THR A 74 -15.15 13.75 -2.73
C THR A 74 -14.57 12.39 -2.38
N ILE A 75 -13.23 12.29 -2.33
CA ILE A 75 -12.50 11.07 -2.03
C ILE A 75 -11.75 11.23 -0.71
N SER A 76 -12.08 10.41 0.28
CA SER A 76 -11.29 10.28 1.49
C SER A 76 -10.12 9.33 1.28
N VAL A 77 -8.93 9.69 1.74
CA VAL A 77 -7.74 8.83 1.68
C VAL A 77 -6.83 9.06 2.89
N ALA A 78 -6.17 8.01 3.39
CA ALA A 78 -5.19 8.16 4.46
C ALA A 78 -3.96 8.93 3.94
N ALA A 79 -3.65 10.05 4.57
CA ALA A 79 -2.52 10.89 4.20
C ALA A 79 -1.18 10.13 4.30
N GLY A 80 -0.32 10.26 3.28
CA GLY A 80 0.99 9.62 3.21
C GLY A 80 0.96 8.10 3.01
N SER A 81 -0.21 7.49 2.80
CA SER A 81 -0.29 6.11 2.32
C SER A 81 0.23 5.98 0.89
N ALA A 82 0.72 4.80 0.50
CA ALA A 82 1.24 4.58 -0.86
C ALA A 82 0.19 4.90 -1.94
N TYR A 83 -1.03 4.39 -1.75
CA TYR A 83 -2.14 4.67 -2.65
C TYR A 83 -2.63 6.13 -2.58
N GLY A 84 -2.48 6.80 -1.42
CA GLY A 84 -2.75 8.23 -1.28
C GLY A 84 -1.77 9.08 -2.08
N LEU A 85 -0.47 8.79 -1.99
CA LEU A 85 0.58 9.44 -2.78
C LEU A 85 0.37 9.23 -4.29
N TRP A 86 -0.13 8.05 -4.68
CA TRP A 86 -0.51 7.81 -6.07
C TRP A 86 -1.70 8.69 -6.49
N LEU A 87 -2.76 8.75 -5.68
CA LEU A 87 -3.94 9.56 -5.96
C LEU A 87 -3.62 11.05 -6.05
N GLU A 88 -2.75 11.58 -5.19
CA GLU A 88 -2.30 12.98 -5.24
C GLU A 88 -1.71 13.38 -6.61
N ASN A 89 -1.14 12.41 -7.35
CA ASN A 89 -0.54 12.65 -8.65
C ASN A 89 -1.46 12.26 -9.84
N ASN A 90 -2.57 11.56 -9.60
CA ASN A 90 -3.39 10.99 -10.68
C ASN A 90 -4.85 11.46 -10.69
N VAL A 91 -5.42 11.87 -9.55
CA VAL A 91 -6.76 12.45 -9.48
C VAL A 91 -6.75 13.84 -10.14
N GLN A 92 -7.70 14.08 -11.04
CA GLN A 92 -7.77 15.30 -11.85
C GLN A 92 -9.05 16.10 -11.64
N HIS A 93 -10.14 15.46 -11.23
CA HIS A 93 -11.48 16.07 -11.23
C HIS A 93 -12.17 16.05 -9.88
N ALA A 94 -12.01 14.97 -9.11
CA ALA A 94 -12.61 14.84 -7.79
C ALA A 94 -11.84 15.64 -6.73
N ASP A 95 -12.52 15.97 -5.61
CA ASP A 95 -11.91 16.60 -4.45
C ASP A 95 -11.25 15.53 -3.56
N LEU A 96 -9.92 15.42 -3.64
CA LEU A 96 -9.14 14.46 -2.86
C LEU A 96 -8.86 15.01 -1.46
N ARG A 97 -9.34 14.32 -0.43
CA ARG A 97 -9.16 14.66 0.99
C ARG A 97 -8.14 13.73 1.65
N ALA A 98 -6.88 14.16 1.76
CA ALA A 98 -5.84 13.44 2.48
C ALA A 98 -6.00 13.64 4.00
N ILE A 99 -6.47 12.61 4.69
CA ILE A 99 -6.86 12.64 6.10
C ILE A 99 -5.69 12.20 6.99
N LYS A 100 -5.31 13.06 7.92
CA LYS A 100 -4.41 12.70 9.02
C LYS A 100 -5.24 12.06 10.14
N GLY A 101 -5.09 10.75 10.32
CA GLY A 101 -5.85 9.98 11.30
C GLY A 101 -6.74 8.92 10.66
N ASN A 102 -7.99 8.82 11.11
CA ASN A 102 -8.92 7.78 10.64
C ASN A 102 -9.71 8.25 9.40
N ALA A 103 -9.23 7.88 8.23
CA ALA A 103 -9.87 8.24 6.95
C ALA A 103 -11.28 7.65 6.81
N PHE A 104 -11.55 6.48 7.39
CA PHE A 104 -12.87 5.86 7.37
C PHE A 104 -13.89 6.67 8.19
N GLU A 105 -13.52 7.12 9.39
CA GLU A 105 -14.42 7.96 10.21
C GLU A 105 -14.74 9.27 9.49
N GLN A 106 -13.73 9.92 8.92
CA GLN A 106 -13.96 11.16 8.17
C GLN A 106 -14.77 10.94 6.89
N PHE A 107 -14.63 9.78 6.23
CA PHE A 107 -15.49 9.39 5.10
C PHE A 107 -16.96 9.31 5.50
N VAL A 108 -17.25 8.66 6.63
CA VAL A 108 -18.63 8.49 7.13
C VAL A 108 -19.20 9.81 7.63
N GLU A 109 -18.48 10.51 8.52
CA GLU A 109 -18.93 11.79 9.12
C GLU A 109 -19.06 12.91 8.09
N GLY A 110 -18.14 12.94 7.12
CA GLY A 110 -18.12 13.93 6.05
C GLY A 110 -19.07 13.65 4.89
N SER A 111 -19.80 12.51 4.93
CA SER A 111 -20.68 12.06 3.84
C SER A 111 -19.98 12.12 2.48
N MET A 112 -18.74 11.64 2.42
CA MET A 112 -17.93 11.64 1.21
C MET A 112 -18.36 10.55 0.24
N ASP A 113 -18.07 10.70 -1.04
CA ASP A 113 -18.55 9.81 -2.10
C ASP A 113 -17.77 8.52 -2.20
N ALA A 114 -16.48 8.54 -1.85
CA ALA A 114 -15.62 7.36 -1.86
C ALA A 114 -14.55 7.40 -0.76
N LEU A 115 -14.21 6.22 -0.22
CA LEU A 115 -13.04 5.99 0.61
C LEU A 115 -12.03 5.17 -0.19
N ALA A 116 -10.87 5.74 -0.46
CA ALA A 116 -9.76 5.02 -1.07
C ALA A 116 -9.01 4.19 -0.02
N GLY A 117 -8.70 2.94 -0.36
CA GLY A 117 -7.99 2.06 0.55
C GLY A 117 -7.45 0.81 -0.11
N LEU A 118 -6.61 0.08 0.63
CA LEU A 118 -6.23 -1.28 0.24
C LEU A 118 -7.45 -2.20 0.36
N ARG A 119 -7.68 -3.04 -0.64
CA ARG A 119 -8.82 -3.98 -0.64
C ARG A 119 -8.92 -4.79 0.65
N SER A 120 -7.78 -5.26 1.17
CA SER A 120 -7.70 -6.01 2.43
C SER A 120 -8.18 -5.21 3.66
N GLY A 121 -8.00 -3.89 3.65
CA GLY A 121 -8.51 -2.98 4.68
C GLY A 121 -10.00 -2.72 4.51
N LEU A 122 -10.41 -2.40 3.28
CA LEU A 122 -11.79 -2.05 2.95
C LEU A 122 -12.79 -3.19 3.22
N VAL A 123 -12.37 -4.45 3.16
CA VAL A 123 -13.22 -5.60 3.55
C VAL A 123 -13.70 -5.47 5.01
N ARG A 124 -12.84 -5.02 5.91
CA ARG A 124 -13.22 -4.77 7.32
C ARG A 124 -14.09 -3.52 7.47
N ASP A 125 -13.88 -2.53 6.63
CA ASP A 125 -14.65 -1.28 6.67
C ASP A 125 -16.09 -1.49 6.16
N VAL A 126 -16.32 -2.41 5.21
CA VAL A 126 -17.68 -2.84 4.81
C VAL A 126 -18.48 -3.38 6.01
N GLU A 127 -17.85 -4.16 6.90
CA GLU A 127 -18.50 -4.67 8.10
C GLU A 127 -18.94 -3.56 9.06
N ARG A 128 -18.20 -2.44 9.07
CA ARG A 128 -18.46 -1.25 9.92
C ARG A 128 -19.50 -0.30 9.33
N LEU A 129 -19.75 -0.38 8.02
CA LEU A 129 -20.75 0.43 7.33
C LEU A 129 -21.66 -0.46 6.47
N PRO A 130 -22.68 -1.09 7.09
CA PRO A 130 -23.60 -1.99 6.39
C PRO A 130 -24.26 -1.32 5.18
N GLY A 131 -24.29 -2.05 4.05
CA GLY A 131 -24.82 -1.54 2.78
C GLY A 131 -23.78 -0.82 1.91
N SER A 132 -22.62 -0.46 2.45
CA SER A 132 -21.50 0.00 1.64
C SER A 132 -20.93 -1.14 0.79
N ARG A 133 -20.21 -0.82 -0.27
CA ARG A 133 -19.61 -1.82 -1.15
C ARG A 133 -18.25 -1.39 -1.67
N ILE A 134 -17.38 -2.38 -1.87
CA ILE A 134 -16.09 -2.18 -2.52
C ILE A 134 -16.32 -2.22 -4.03
N LEU A 135 -15.80 -1.23 -4.75
CA LEU A 135 -15.92 -1.21 -6.20
C LEU A 135 -15.12 -2.35 -6.85
N PRO A 136 -15.62 -2.91 -7.96
CA PRO A 136 -14.86 -3.86 -8.76
C PRO A 136 -13.62 -3.19 -9.37
N GLY A 137 -12.58 -3.99 -9.62
CA GLY A 137 -11.31 -3.47 -10.15
C GLY A 137 -10.47 -2.72 -9.12
N GLN A 138 -9.45 -2.05 -9.61
CA GLN A 138 -8.48 -1.29 -8.82
C GLN A 138 -8.07 -0.04 -9.58
N PHE A 139 -7.71 1.03 -8.87
CA PHE A 139 -7.09 2.19 -9.49
C PHE A 139 -5.56 2.06 -9.54
N THR A 140 -4.97 1.34 -8.59
CA THR A 140 -3.53 0.98 -8.58
C THR A 140 -3.30 -0.27 -7.73
N ALA A 141 -2.07 -0.81 -7.79
CA ALA A 141 -1.59 -1.83 -6.86
C ALA A 141 -0.35 -1.32 -6.13
N VAL A 142 -0.39 -1.38 -4.80
CA VAL A 142 0.75 -1.00 -3.96
C VAL A 142 1.80 -2.09 -4.02
N GLN A 143 3.00 -1.71 -4.47
CA GLN A 143 4.16 -2.57 -4.61
C GLN A 143 4.87 -2.72 -3.25
N GLN A 144 4.68 -3.85 -2.57
CA GLN A 144 5.38 -4.13 -1.31
C GLN A 144 6.78 -4.61 -1.60
N ALA A 145 7.78 -3.85 -1.17
CA ALA A 145 9.19 -4.12 -1.44
C ALA A 145 10.03 -4.12 -0.15
N VAL A 146 11.25 -4.60 -0.26
CA VAL A 146 12.26 -4.42 0.78
C VAL A 146 13.06 -3.18 0.44
N GLY A 147 13.15 -2.26 1.39
CA GLY A 147 13.96 -1.06 1.31
C GLY A 147 15.23 -1.17 2.14
N VAL A 148 16.30 -0.54 1.70
CA VAL A 148 17.53 -0.30 2.46
C VAL A 148 17.84 1.19 2.47
N ASN A 149 18.54 1.65 3.48
CA ASN A 149 19.07 3.01 3.51
C ASN A 149 19.99 3.24 2.31
N LYS A 150 19.92 4.42 1.70
CA LYS A 150 20.78 4.79 0.57
C LYS A 150 22.26 4.70 0.93
N GLY A 151 23.07 4.38 -0.09
CA GLY A 151 24.52 4.26 0.06
C GLY A 151 25.04 2.88 0.45
N ASN A 152 24.18 1.86 0.46
CA ASN A 152 24.55 0.47 0.69
C ASN A 152 24.24 -0.44 -0.52
N PRO A 153 25.00 -0.31 -1.63
CA PRO A 153 24.73 -1.05 -2.85
C PRO A 153 24.88 -2.57 -2.71
N GLU A 154 25.76 -3.02 -1.81
CA GLU A 154 25.96 -4.46 -1.58
C GLU A 154 24.75 -5.09 -0.89
N ALA A 155 24.20 -4.44 0.13
CA ALA A 155 22.97 -4.88 0.79
C ALA A 155 21.80 -4.86 -0.18
N HIS A 156 21.65 -3.80 -0.98
CA HIS A 156 20.61 -3.69 -1.99
C HIS A 156 20.71 -4.80 -3.03
N ALA A 157 21.89 -5.09 -3.56
CA ALA A 157 22.09 -6.14 -4.56
C ALA A 157 21.76 -7.54 -3.98
N TRP A 158 22.20 -7.81 -2.75
CA TRP A 158 21.91 -9.08 -2.08
C TRP A 158 20.40 -9.25 -1.83
N LEU A 159 19.74 -8.23 -1.30
CA LEU A 159 18.29 -8.26 -1.04
C LEU A 159 17.48 -8.37 -2.32
N SER A 160 17.90 -7.71 -3.40
CA SER A 160 17.24 -7.82 -4.70
C SER A 160 17.28 -9.25 -5.23
N ALA A 161 18.44 -9.92 -5.16
CA ALA A 161 18.56 -11.32 -5.53
C ALA A 161 17.71 -12.23 -4.63
N PHE A 162 17.73 -12.00 -3.32
CA PHE A 162 16.93 -12.74 -2.35
C PHE A 162 15.43 -12.61 -2.61
N VAL A 163 14.93 -11.40 -2.89
CA VAL A 163 13.51 -11.15 -3.20
C VAL A 163 13.09 -11.94 -4.45
N GLU A 164 13.89 -11.92 -5.52
CA GLU A 164 13.58 -12.71 -6.72
C GLU A 164 13.61 -14.23 -6.44
N GLU A 165 14.52 -14.70 -5.62
CA GLU A 165 14.59 -16.11 -5.22
C GLU A 165 13.34 -16.53 -4.44
N ILE A 166 12.89 -15.77 -3.45
CA ILE A 166 11.71 -16.12 -2.65
C ILE A 166 10.40 -16.02 -3.45
N LYS A 167 10.34 -15.17 -4.48
CA LYS A 167 9.22 -15.17 -5.44
C LYS A 167 9.24 -16.42 -6.31
N ALA A 168 10.38 -16.70 -6.93
CA ALA A 168 10.55 -17.82 -7.86
C ALA A 168 10.39 -19.20 -7.20
N SER A 169 10.79 -19.35 -5.94
CA SER A 169 10.66 -20.59 -5.17
C SER A 169 9.21 -20.89 -4.73
N GLY A 170 8.27 -19.94 -4.91
CA GLY A 170 6.90 -20.04 -4.41
C GLY A 170 6.77 -19.77 -2.90
N PHE A 171 7.82 -19.34 -2.23
CA PHE A 171 7.80 -19.05 -0.79
C PHE A 171 6.78 -17.95 -0.46
N VAL A 172 6.76 -16.84 -1.23
CA VAL A 172 5.81 -15.75 -1.05
C VAL A 172 4.36 -16.23 -1.29
N ALA A 173 4.12 -17.00 -2.35
CA ALA A 173 2.81 -17.58 -2.63
C ALA A 173 2.33 -18.47 -1.46
N GLY A 174 3.21 -19.32 -0.94
CA GLY A 174 2.91 -20.19 0.21
C GLY A 174 2.63 -19.41 1.51
N LEU A 175 3.24 -18.24 1.70
CA LEU A 175 2.90 -17.36 2.83
C LEU A 175 1.50 -16.74 2.66
N ILE A 176 1.17 -16.24 1.46
CA ILE A 176 -0.14 -15.68 1.14
C ILE A 176 -1.26 -16.70 1.43
N GLU A 177 -1.06 -17.94 0.97
CA GLU A 177 -2.01 -19.03 1.21
C GLU A 177 -2.11 -19.40 2.70
N ARG A 178 -0.96 -19.60 3.36
CA ARG A 178 -0.89 -19.97 4.78
C ARG A 178 -1.58 -18.98 5.70
N HIS A 179 -1.49 -17.70 5.38
CA HIS A 179 -2.10 -16.62 6.18
C HIS A 179 -3.53 -16.27 5.74
N GLY A 180 -4.11 -17.00 4.76
CA GLY A 180 -5.50 -16.83 4.33
C GLY A 180 -5.79 -15.47 3.67
N VAL A 181 -4.78 -14.87 3.06
CA VAL A 181 -4.88 -13.55 2.41
C VAL A 181 -4.89 -13.64 0.88
N THR A 182 -5.17 -14.82 0.34
CA THR A 182 -5.40 -15.04 -1.09
C THR A 182 -6.54 -14.16 -1.60
N GLY A 183 -6.34 -13.47 -2.72
CA GLY A 183 -7.31 -12.50 -3.25
C GLY A 183 -7.24 -11.11 -2.60
N GLN A 184 -6.44 -10.95 -1.55
CA GLN A 184 -6.12 -9.66 -0.94
C GLN A 184 -4.70 -9.20 -1.29
N LEU A 185 -3.80 -10.16 -1.43
CA LEU A 185 -2.43 -9.98 -1.89
C LEU A 185 -2.14 -10.92 -3.05
N SER A 186 -1.26 -10.50 -3.94
CA SER A 186 -0.67 -11.34 -4.99
C SER A 186 0.85 -11.31 -4.93
N VAL A 187 1.50 -12.32 -5.51
CA VAL A 187 2.95 -12.29 -5.73
C VAL A 187 3.23 -11.27 -6.83
N ALA A 188 4.16 -10.35 -6.59
CA ALA A 188 4.55 -9.39 -7.60
C ALA A 188 5.25 -10.08 -8.79
N PRO A 189 5.14 -9.55 -10.02
CA PRO A 189 5.88 -10.05 -11.17
C PRO A 189 7.40 -10.08 -10.93
N ALA A 190 8.11 -10.92 -11.69
CA ALA A 190 9.56 -10.86 -11.71
C ALA A 190 10.04 -9.46 -12.15
N ALA A 191 11.15 -8.99 -11.59
CA ALA A 191 11.73 -7.71 -11.99
C ALA A 191 12.00 -7.71 -13.51
N ALA A 192 11.71 -6.59 -14.16
CA ALA A 192 12.13 -6.38 -15.55
C ALA A 192 13.67 -6.43 -15.63
N ARG A 193 14.18 -7.17 -16.61
CA ARG A 193 15.63 -7.31 -16.84
C ARG A 193 16.19 -6.07 -17.53
#